data_b19255e06b82ffac45ab93336567a8c2
#
_entry.id   b19255e06b82ffac45ab93336567a8c2
#
_cell.length_a   1.000
_cell.length_b   1.000
_cell.length_c   1.000
_cell.angle_alpha   90.00
_cell.angle_beta   90.00
_cell.angle_gamma   90.00
#
_symmetry.space_group_name_H-M   'P 1'
#
loop_
_entity.id
_entity.type
_entity.pdbx_description
1 polymer ?
#
loop_
_entity_poly.entity_id
_entity_poly.type
_entity_poly.pdbx_seq_one_letter_code
_entity_poly.pdbx_strand_id
1 'polypeptide(L)'
;NLSKNRTQSCATCHNPEAAFIDDRDNGVSKMASLGDDLKSLGDRQAPTASYAKFSPDFHFNAKKGFYVGGQFWDGRETSLEGQAGGPPLNPIEMGMESKKEVVDRLKENSFYVESFKSIFGKDIFKNDENAYIAMTKAIASFERSDEFSTFDSKYDRYLKGEYDLTPLEDLGMSIFFSNNNNSCASCHVLKG
;
A
#
# COMPACT_ATOMS: atom_id res chain seq x y z
N ASN A 1 -5.00 17.04 -1.50
CA ASN A 1 -4.73 16.33 -2.75
C ASN A 1 -3.31 16.65 -3.22
N LEU A 2 -2.44 15.64 -3.28
CA LEU A 2 -1.01 15.79 -3.56
C LEU A 2 -0.65 15.57 -5.04
N SER A 3 -1.63 15.33 -5.93
CA SER A 3 -1.35 15.12 -7.34
C SER A 3 -1.25 16.42 -8.13
N LYS A 4 -0.54 16.43 -9.25
CA LYS A 4 -0.22 17.62 -10.06
C LYS A 4 -1.47 18.39 -10.48
N ASN A 5 -2.43 17.72 -11.09
CA ASN A 5 -3.69 18.30 -11.56
C ASN A 5 -4.81 18.25 -10.49
N ARG A 6 -4.53 17.81 -9.27
CA ARG A 6 -5.49 17.67 -8.17
C ARG A 6 -6.64 16.69 -8.47
N THR A 7 -6.46 15.77 -9.39
CA THR A 7 -7.48 14.79 -9.78
C THR A 7 -7.47 13.54 -8.90
N GLN A 8 -6.35 13.30 -8.18
CA GLN A 8 -6.14 12.08 -7.40
C GLN A 8 -5.67 12.32 -5.97
N SER A 9 -6.09 11.45 -5.08
CA SER A 9 -5.53 11.25 -3.75
C SER A 9 -5.04 9.80 -3.62
N CYS A 10 -4.39 9.45 -2.52
CA CYS A 10 -4.01 8.05 -2.23
C CYS A 10 -5.23 7.11 -2.31
N ALA A 11 -6.36 7.52 -1.72
CA ALA A 11 -7.61 6.76 -1.74
C ALA A 11 -8.24 6.61 -3.13
N THR A 12 -7.76 7.32 -4.15
CA THR A 12 -8.24 7.14 -5.53
C THR A 12 -7.77 5.81 -6.11
N CYS A 13 -6.53 5.40 -5.80
CA CYS A 13 -5.95 4.13 -6.23
C CYS A 13 -5.92 3.08 -5.11
N HIS A 14 -6.11 3.51 -3.85
CA HIS A 14 -6.20 2.64 -2.67
C HIS A 14 -7.54 2.87 -1.99
N ASN A 15 -8.62 2.39 -2.64
CA ASN A 15 -9.98 2.57 -2.13
C ASN A 15 -10.22 1.75 -0.85
N PRO A 16 -10.53 2.39 0.31
CA PRO A 16 -10.81 1.68 1.55
C PRO A 16 -11.96 0.67 1.45
N GLU A 17 -12.99 0.98 0.65
CA GLU A 17 -14.15 0.10 0.45
C GLU A 17 -13.83 -1.12 -0.42
N ALA A 18 -12.67 -1.13 -1.07
CA ALA A 18 -12.20 -2.20 -1.95
C ALA A 18 -10.88 -2.82 -1.46
N ALA A 19 -10.72 -3.00 -0.15
CA ALA A 19 -9.50 -3.53 0.45
C ALA A 19 -8.22 -2.77 0.02
N PHE A 20 -8.31 -1.46 -0.13
CA PHE A 20 -7.22 -0.55 -0.51
C PHE A 20 -6.56 -0.91 -1.85
N ILE A 21 -7.33 -1.39 -2.83
CA ILE A 21 -6.90 -1.51 -4.23
C ILE A 21 -7.62 -0.48 -5.11
N ASP A 22 -7.14 -0.31 -6.35
CA ASP A 22 -7.88 0.43 -7.37
C ASP A 22 -8.92 -0.51 -8.01
N ASP A 23 -10.19 -0.32 -7.67
CA ASP A 23 -11.29 -1.11 -8.16
C ASP A 23 -11.99 -0.51 -9.40
N ARG A 24 -11.48 0.64 -9.91
CA ARG A 24 -12.00 1.30 -11.10
C ARG A 24 -11.63 0.54 -12.37
N ASP A 25 -12.58 0.44 -13.31
CA ASP A 25 -12.25 0.03 -14.67
C ASP A 25 -11.66 1.24 -15.43
N ASN A 26 -10.35 1.31 -15.49
CA ASN A 26 -9.64 2.38 -16.17
C ASN A 26 -9.49 2.12 -17.69
N GLY A 27 -10.43 1.39 -18.31
CA GLY A 27 -10.37 0.98 -19.72
C GLY A 27 -9.45 -0.22 -19.98
N VAL A 28 -8.94 -0.86 -18.93
CA VAL A 28 -8.02 -2.00 -19.00
C VAL A 28 -8.42 -3.11 -18.02
N SER A 29 -9.71 -3.29 -17.79
CA SER A 29 -10.26 -4.35 -16.94
C SER A 29 -9.64 -4.39 -15.53
N LYS A 30 -9.43 -3.21 -14.92
CA LYS A 30 -8.81 -3.02 -13.59
C LYS A 30 -7.35 -3.46 -13.49
N MET A 31 -6.64 -3.70 -14.58
CA MET A 31 -5.26 -4.18 -14.57
C MET A 31 -4.24 -3.09 -14.26
N ALA A 32 -4.59 -1.82 -14.38
CA ALA A 32 -3.72 -0.68 -14.10
C ALA A 32 -4.52 0.52 -13.60
N SER A 33 -3.86 1.37 -12.81
CA SER A 33 -4.45 2.62 -12.33
C SER A 33 -4.28 3.73 -13.37
N LEU A 34 -5.29 4.62 -13.46
CA LEU A 34 -5.24 5.81 -14.31
C LEU A 34 -4.43 6.90 -13.60
N GLY A 35 -3.53 7.54 -14.32
CA GLY A 35 -2.71 8.66 -13.83
C GLY A 35 -3.48 9.97 -13.62
N ASP A 36 -2.84 10.93 -12.95
CA ASP A 36 -3.40 12.25 -12.62
C ASP A 36 -3.79 13.08 -13.85
N ASP A 37 -3.18 12.81 -15.00
CA ASP A 37 -3.52 13.42 -16.30
C ASP A 37 -4.80 12.85 -16.93
N LEU A 38 -5.41 11.84 -16.30
CA LEU A 38 -6.60 11.11 -16.77
C LEU A 38 -6.41 10.43 -18.13
N LYS A 39 -5.19 10.11 -18.51
CA LYS A 39 -4.80 9.48 -19.79
C LYS A 39 -3.76 8.39 -19.61
N SER A 40 -2.70 8.67 -18.87
CA SER A 40 -1.63 7.72 -18.60
C SER A 40 -2.13 6.55 -17.76
N LEU A 41 -1.66 5.37 -18.06
CA LEU A 41 -1.92 4.17 -17.25
C LEU A 41 -0.64 3.76 -16.53
N GLY A 42 -0.77 3.37 -15.30
CA GLY A 42 0.31 2.73 -14.55
C GLY A 42 0.72 1.40 -15.19
N ASP A 43 1.93 0.96 -14.92
CA ASP A 43 2.45 -0.29 -15.48
C ASP A 43 1.82 -1.54 -14.83
N ARG A 44 1.16 -1.37 -13.70
CA ARG A 44 0.59 -2.47 -12.88
C ARG A 44 -0.63 -2.00 -12.11
N GLN A 45 -1.41 -2.97 -11.64
CA GLN A 45 -2.46 -2.74 -10.65
C GLN A 45 -1.83 -2.18 -9.36
N ALA A 46 -2.50 -1.22 -8.73
CA ALA A 46 -2.13 -0.78 -7.38
C ALA A 46 -2.26 -1.96 -6.40
N PRO A 47 -1.17 -2.42 -5.76
CA PRO A 47 -1.28 -3.47 -4.76
C PRO A 47 -2.07 -2.97 -3.57
N THR A 48 -2.73 -3.90 -2.87
CA THR A 48 -3.41 -3.52 -1.64
C THR A 48 -2.44 -2.94 -0.60
N ALA A 49 -2.84 -1.89 0.09
CA ALA A 49 -2.14 -1.41 1.27
C ALA A 49 -2.49 -2.22 2.54
N SER A 50 -3.55 -3.08 2.46
CA SER A 50 -3.90 -3.95 3.58
C SER A 50 -2.76 -4.93 3.89
N TYR A 51 -2.45 -5.06 5.18
CA TYR A 51 -1.41 -5.96 5.70
C TYR A 51 0.02 -5.67 5.21
N ALA A 52 0.26 -4.58 4.47
CA ALA A 52 1.57 -4.23 3.93
C ALA A 52 2.66 -4.08 5.02
N LYS A 53 2.26 -3.69 6.25
CA LYS A 53 3.17 -3.59 7.40
C LYS A 53 3.86 -4.91 7.78
N PHE A 54 3.35 -6.05 7.36
CA PHE A 54 3.92 -7.36 7.67
C PHE A 54 4.93 -7.83 6.61
N SER A 55 5.07 -7.14 5.49
CA SER A 55 6.15 -7.42 4.55
C SER A 55 7.48 -7.05 5.19
N PRO A 56 8.43 -7.99 5.33
CA PRO A 56 9.75 -7.66 5.86
C PRO A 56 10.51 -6.79 4.85
N ASP A 57 11.58 -6.15 5.29
CA ASP A 57 12.48 -5.45 4.40
C ASP A 57 13.01 -6.40 3.31
N PHE A 58 13.18 -5.90 2.09
CA PHE A 58 13.65 -6.71 0.98
C PHE A 58 15.04 -7.27 1.26
N HIS A 59 15.17 -8.58 1.26
CA HIS A 59 16.44 -9.27 1.52
C HIS A 59 16.49 -10.66 0.89
N PHE A 60 17.71 -11.19 0.70
CA PHE A 60 17.89 -12.57 0.33
C PHE A 60 17.75 -13.48 1.55
N ASN A 61 16.80 -14.40 1.52
CA ASN A 61 16.62 -15.39 2.58
C ASN A 61 17.43 -16.67 2.26
N ALA A 62 18.59 -16.80 2.88
CA ALA A 62 19.49 -17.91 2.62
C ALA A 62 18.89 -19.29 2.94
N LYS A 63 17.93 -19.37 3.89
CA LYS A 63 17.27 -20.65 4.22
C LYS A 63 16.26 -21.06 3.15
N LYS A 64 15.62 -20.08 2.49
CA LYS A 64 14.64 -20.32 1.43
C LYS A 64 15.27 -20.34 0.03
N GLY A 65 16.46 -19.77 -0.13
CA GLY A 65 17.17 -19.67 -1.41
C GLY A 65 16.63 -18.64 -2.38
N PHE A 66 15.79 -17.66 -1.91
CA PHE A 66 15.22 -16.62 -2.75
C PHE A 66 15.03 -15.31 -1.96
N TYR A 67 14.78 -14.21 -2.71
CA TYR A 67 14.48 -12.92 -2.13
C TYR A 67 13.06 -12.87 -1.55
N VAL A 68 12.89 -12.16 -0.44
CA VAL A 68 11.60 -11.97 0.26
C VAL A 68 11.44 -10.52 0.69
N GLY A 69 10.19 -10.10 0.86
CA GLY A 69 9.85 -8.79 1.41
C GLY A 69 9.89 -7.65 0.40
N GLY A 70 9.99 -6.44 0.93
CA GLY A 70 9.91 -5.21 0.17
C GLY A 70 8.48 -4.77 -0.15
N GLN A 71 8.38 -3.62 -0.78
CA GLN A 71 7.14 -3.00 -1.22
C GLN A 71 7.12 -2.90 -2.76
N PHE A 72 5.95 -2.62 -3.33
CA PHE A 72 5.62 -2.86 -4.72
C PHE A 72 5.61 -4.34 -5.10
N TRP A 73 5.17 -4.66 -6.32
CA TRP A 73 5.11 -6.04 -6.81
C TRP A 73 6.47 -6.71 -7.01
N ASP A 74 7.52 -5.91 -7.10
CA ASP A 74 8.89 -6.36 -7.40
C ASP A 74 9.87 -6.14 -6.24
N GLY A 75 9.40 -5.66 -5.11
CA GLY A 75 10.23 -5.44 -3.92
C GLY A 75 11.27 -4.32 -4.06
N ARG A 76 11.13 -3.43 -5.07
CA ARG A 76 12.13 -2.38 -5.35
C ARG A 76 12.27 -1.34 -4.25
N GLU A 77 11.27 -1.21 -3.38
CA GLU A 77 11.36 -0.41 -2.17
C GLU A 77 11.43 -1.30 -0.94
N THR A 78 12.31 -0.96 -0.01
CA THR A 78 12.57 -1.81 1.16
C THR A 78 11.54 -1.64 2.26
N SER A 79 10.90 -0.46 2.35
CA SER A 79 10.01 -0.09 3.45
C SER A 79 8.77 0.68 2.97
N LEU A 80 7.76 0.80 3.83
CA LEU A 80 6.57 1.62 3.56
C LEU A 80 6.93 3.10 3.37
N GLU A 81 7.92 3.62 4.09
CA GLU A 81 8.38 4.99 3.92
C GLU A 81 8.96 5.24 2.53
N GLY A 82 9.74 4.30 2.01
CA GLY A 82 10.27 4.35 0.65
C GLY A 82 9.14 4.29 -0.39
N GLN A 83 8.22 3.34 -0.21
CA GLN A 83 7.06 3.19 -1.09
C GLN A 83 6.22 4.47 -1.14
N ALA A 84 5.87 5.06 0.00
CA ALA A 84 5.04 6.27 0.07
C ALA A 84 5.67 7.48 -0.65
N GLY A 85 6.97 7.46 -0.88
CA GLY A 85 7.70 8.51 -1.60
C GLY A 85 7.70 8.34 -3.13
N GLY A 86 7.30 7.19 -3.67
CA GLY A 86 7.32 6.93 -5.12
C GLY A 86 6.17 7.58 -5.88
N PRO A 87 4.91 7.21 -5.59
CA PRO A 87 3.73 7.62 -6.36
C PRO A 87 3.57 9.14 -6.56
N PRO A 88 3.86 10.01 -5.57
CA PRO A 88 3.73 11.45 -5.78
C PRO A 88 4.58 11.99 -6.94
N LEU A 89 5.76 11.42 -7.15
CA LEU A 89 6.73 11.86 -8.15
C LEU A 89 6.65 11.06 -9.46
N ASN A 90 5.89 9.97 -9.49
CA ASN A 90 5.76 9.16 -10.69
C ASN A 90 4.91 9.88 -11.74
N PRO A 91 5.44 10.15 -12.96
CA PRO A 91 4.72 10.93 -13.98
C PRO A 91 3.46 10.25 -14.50
N ILE A 92 3.36 8.92 -14.43
CA ILE A 92 2.17 8.16 -14.83
C ILE A 92 1.22 7.84 -13.66
N GLU A 93 1.50 8.37 -12.46
CA GLU A 93 0.65 8.26 -11.28
C GLU A 93 0.22 9.67 -10.85
N MET A 94 0.83 10.26 -9.82
CA MET A 94 0.45 11.58 -9.28
C MET A 94 1.14 12.76 -9.97
N GLY A 95 2.22 12.54 -10.71
CA GLY A 95 2.78 13.44 -11.70
C GLY A 95 3.48 14.72 -11.18
N MET A 96 3.78 14.84 -9.88
CA MET A 96 4.50 15.99 -9.33
C MET A 96 5.95 16.01 -9.81
N GLU A 97 6.48 17.18 -10.17
CA GLU A 97 7.80 17.31 -10.77
C GLU A 97 8.94 17.30 -9.75
N SER A 98 8.62 17.60 -8.49
CA SER A 98 9.63 17.65 -7.42
C SER A 98 9.03 17.42 -6.03
N LYS A 99 9.88 16.98 -5.10
CA LYS A 99 9.55 16.91 -3.67
C LYS A 99 9.11 18.26 -3.12
N LYS A 100 9.73 19.34 -3.60
CA LYS A 100 9.35 20.71 -3.22
C LYS A 100 7.90 21.01 -3.55
N GLU A 101 7.44 20.66 -4.75
CA GLU A 101 6.05 20.89 -5.15
C GLU A 101 5.06 20.11 -4.28
N VAL A 102 5.39 18.85 -3.94
CA VAL A 102 4.60 18.05 -3.00
C VAL A 102 4.53 18.73 -1.63
N VAL A 103 5.67 19.21 -1.12
CA VAL A 103 5.74 19.94 0.15
C VAL A 103 4.96 21.26 0.10
N ASP A 104 5.05 22.00 -1.01
CA ASP A 104 4.26 23.21 -1.19
C ASP A 104 2.76 22.90 -1.18
N ARG A 105 2.36 21.75 -1.75
CA ARG A 105 0.99 21.26 -1.72
C ARG A 105 0.51 20.92 -0.29
N LEU A 106 1.38 20.36 0.55
CA LEU A 106 1.09 20.14 1.98
C LEU A 106 0.87 21.46 2.72
N LYS A 107 1.69 22.48 2.41
CA LYS A 107 1.61 23.79 3.05
C LYS A 107 0.31 24.56 2.74
N GLU A 108 -0.43 24.20 1.70
CA GLU A 108 -1.73 24.80 1.39
C GLU A 108 -2.80 24.56 2.48
N ASN A 109 -2.61 23.54 3.33
CA ASN A 109 -3.53 23.22 4.41
C ASN A 109 -2.87 23.55 5.77
N SER A 110 -3.40 24.54 6.46
CA SER A 110 -2.90 24.99 7.77
C SER A 110 -2.90 23.88 8.82
N PHE A 111 -3.87 22.98 8.78
CA PHE A 111 -3.91 21.81 9.68
C PHE A 111 -2.66 20.92 9.50
N TYR A 112 -2.27 20.63 8.26
CA TYR A 112 -1.05 19.88 8.02
C TYR A 112 0.20 20.65 8.46
N VAL A 113 0.26 21.96 8.20
CA VAL A 113 1.40 22.79 8.63
C VAL A 113 1.59 22.71 10.14
N GLU A 114 0.54 22.93 10.92
CA GLU A 114 0.62 22.89 12.38
C GLU A 114 0.90 21.48 12.92
N SER A 115 0.27 20.46 12.36
CA SER A 115 0.52 19.06 12.74
C SER A 115 1.97 18.65 12.47
N PHE A 116 2.50 18.98 11.30
CA PHE A 116 3.90 18.67 10.96
C PHE A 116 4.89 19.39 11.87
N LYS A 117 4.65 20.67 12.16
CA LYS A 117 5.49 21.42 13.13
C LYS A 117 5.44 20.84 14.54
N SER A 118 4.26 20.38 14.96
CA SER A 118 4.07 19.77 16.28
C SER A 118 4.81 18.43 16.41
N ILE A 119 4.74 17.58 15.38
CA ILE A 119 5.25 16.21 15.39
C ILE A 119 6.75 16.17 15.05
N PHE A 120 7.16 16.89 14.01
CA PHE A 120 8.51 16.82 13.44
C PHE A 120 9.40 18.03 13.76
N GLY A 121 8.87 19.00 14.51
CA GLY A 121 9.59 20.20 14.92
C GLY A 121 9.25 21.45 14.09
N LYS A 122 9.38 22.62 14.76
CA LYS A 122 8.96 23.93 14.20
C LYS A 122 9.60 24.26 12.85
N ASP A 123 10.78 23.72 12.60
CA ASP A 123 11.61 24.02 11.44
C ASP A 123 11.46 23.01 10.30
N ILE A 124 10.52 22.07 10.39
CA ILE A 124 10.37 20.97 9.45
C ILE A 124 10.25 21.44 7.98
N PHE A 125 9.60 22.54 7.73
CA PHE A 125 9.40 23.11 6.40
C PHE A 125 10.52 24.04 5.92
N LYS A 126 11.63 24.16 6.67
CA LYS A 126 12.82 24.91 6.20
C LYS A 126 13.63 24.14 5.17
N ASN A 127 13.44 22.82 5.11
CA ASN A 127 14.11 21.93 4.16
C ASN A 127 13.05 21.02 3.53
N ASP A 128 12.89 21.11 2.21
CA ASP A 128 11.85 20.37 1.48
C ASP A 128 12.12 18.84 1.51
N GLU A 129 13.38 18.42 1.50
CA GLU A 129 13.73 16.99 1.63
C GLU A 129 13.27 16.42 2.97
N ASN A 130 13.57 17.11 4.07
CA ASN A 130 13.15 16.68 5.41
C ASN A 130 11.62 16.67 5.55
N ALA A 131 10.94 17.68 4.99
CA ALA A 131 9.49 17.74 5.00
C ALA A 131 8.86 16.62 4.17
N TYR A 132 9.45 16.28 3.03
CA TYR A 132 9.03 15.14 2.21
C TYR A 132 9.20 13.81 2.95
N ILE A 133 10.36 13.59 3.57
CA ILE A 133 10.62 12.40 4.40
C ILE A 133 9.64 12.33 5.58
N ALA A 134 9.31 13.47 6.20
CA ALA A 134 8.31 13.51 7.26
C ALA A 134 6.92 13.09 6.76
N MET A 135 6.56 13.51 5.54
CA MET A 135 5.31 13.07 4.89
C MET A 135 5.31 11.55 4.68
N THR A 136 6.38 10.97 4.13
CA THR A 136 6.43 9.52 3.90
C THR A 136 6.33 8.73 5.20
N LYS A 137 6.97 9.23 6.28
CA LYS A 137 6.85 8.64 7.63
C LYS A 137 5.42 8.72 8.17
N ALA A 138 4.73 9.83 7.95
CA ALA A 138 3.34 9.98 8.39
C ALA A 138 2.41 9.01 7.66
N ILE A 139 2.58 8.86 6.33
CA ILE A 139 1.82 7.89 5.52
C ILE A 139 2.10 6.46 5.99
N ALA A 140 3.36 6.08 6.10
CA ALA A 140 3.76 4.75 6.56
C ALA A 140 3.26 4.44 7.98
N SER A 141 3.23 5.44 8.86
CA SER A 141 2.65 5.30 10.21
C SER A 141 1.15 5.04 10.16
N PHE A 142 0.42 5.70 9.26
CA PHE A 142 -1.00 5.44 9.03
C PHE A 142 -1.25 4.03 8.49
N GLU A 143 -0.47 3.60 7.49
CA GLU A 143 -0.56 2.24 6.93
C GLU A 143 -0.24 1.14 7.93
N ARG A 144 0.49 1.46 9.01
CA ARG A 144 0.75 0.54 10.12
C ARG A 144 -0.37 0.46 11.14
N SER A 145 -1.41 1.30 11.03
CA SER A 145 -2.56 1.25 11.93
C SER A 145 -3.37 -0.03 11.76
N ASP A 146 -4.24 -0.30 12.72
CA ASP A 146 -5.10 -1.50 12.69
C ASP A 146 -6.18 -1.43 11.61
N GLU A 147 -6.46 -0.24 11.06
CA GLU A 147 -7.36 -0.06 9.93
C GLU A 147 -6.94 -0.85 8.71
N PHE A 148 -5.62 -0.99 8.49
CA PHE A 148 -5.06 -1.76 7.38
C PHE A 148 -4.85 -3.25 7.67
N SER A 149 -5.18 -3.73 8.85
CA SER A 149 -4.93 -5.14 9.23
C SER A 149 -5.87 -5.61 10.33
N THR A 150 -7.14 -5.69 9.98
CA THR A 150 -8.22 -5.96 10.92
C THR A 150 -8.25 -7.39 11.45
N PHE A 151 -7.70 -8.38 10.73
CA PHE A 151 -7.77 -9.80 11.05
C PHE A 151 -9.19 -10.24 11.44
N ASP A 152 -10.17 -9.83 10.62
CA ASP A 152 -11.59 -10.08 10.81
C ASP A 152 -12.28 -10.68 9.57
N SER A 153 -11.50 -11.43 8.76
CA SER A 153 -12.05 -12.19 7.64
C SER A 153 -12.88 -13.37 8.16
N LYS A 154 -13.70 -13.98 7.31
CA LYS A 154 -14.41 -15.22 7.65
C LYS A 154 -13.44 -16.31 8.14
N TYR A 155 -12.27 -16.42 7.53
CA TYR A 155 -11.24 -17.38 7.94
C TYR A 155 -10.67 -17.04 9.32
N ASP A 156 -10.41 -15.75 9.62
CA ASP A 156 -9.97 -15.34 10.95
C ASP A 156 -11.01 -15.68 12.02
N ARG A 157 -12.29 -15.43 11.74
CA ARG A 157 -13.40 -15.79 12.64
C ARG A 157 -13.56 -17.29 12.80
N TYR A 158 -13.36 -18.07 11.74
CA TYR A 158 -13.35 -19.53 11.81
C TYR A 158 -12.23 -20.02 12.74
N LEU A 159 -11.01 -19.50 12.60
CA LEU A 159 -9.89 -19.86 13.48
C LEU A 159 -10.14 -19.49 14.95
N LYS A 160 -10.95 -18.47 15.21
CA LYS A 160 -11.37 -18.06 16.56
C LYS A 160 -12.56 -18.89 17.08
N GLY A 161 -13.19 -19.73 16.27
CA GLY A 161 -14.43 -20.45 16.61
C GLY A 161 -15.69 -19.57 16.58
N GLU A 162 -15.64 -18.44 15.88
CA GLU A 162 -16.73 -17.46 15.77
C GLU A 162 -17.52 -17.60 14.45
N TYR A 163 -17.11 -18.53 13.58
CA TYR A 163 -17.72 -18.76 12.27
C TYR A 163 -17.57 -20.21 11.86
N ASP A 164 -18.67 -20.81 11.39
CA ASP A 164 -18.66 -22.16 10.81
C ASP A 164 -18.54 -22.06 9.29
N LEU A 165 -17.56 -22.77 8.71
CA LEU A 165 -17.40 -22.82 7.27
C LEU A 165 -18.58 -23.53 6.62
N THR A 166 -19.06 -22.99 5.52
CA THR A 166 -19.97 -23.72 4.64
C THR A 166 -19.24 -24.92 4.00
N PRO A 167 -19.95 -25.95 3.51
CA PRO A 167 -19.31 -27.09 2.84
C PRO A 167 -18.42 -26.70 1.66
N LEU A 168 -18.74 -25.60 0.95
CA LEU A 168 -17.92 -25.11 -0.16
C LEU A 168 -16.65 -24.40 0.33
N GLU A 169 -16.73 -23.65 1.40
CA GLU A 169 -15.57 -22.99 2.03
C GLU A 169 -14.63 -24.02 2.65
N ASP A 170 -15.15 -25.06 3.30
CA ASP A 170 -14.37 -26.17 3.85
C ASP A 170 -13.65 -26.97 2.75
N LEU A 171 -14.35 -27.26 1.65
CA LEU A 171 -13.74 -27.88 0.47
C LEU A 171 -12.63 -26.97 -0.10
N GLY A 172 -12.87 -25.65 -0.22
CA GLY A 172 -11.90 -24.68 -0.68
C GLY A 172 -10.67 -24.62 0.21
N MET A 173 -10.85 -24.63 1.52
CA MET A 173 -9.77 -24.68 2.49
C MET A 173 -8.95 -25.99 2.36
N SER A 174 -9.62 -27.13 2.21
CA SER A 174 -8.98 -28.43 2.03
C SER A 174 -8.13 -28.46 0.75
N ILE A 175 -8.61 -27.89 -0.36
CA ILE A 175 -7.86 -27.77 -1.61
C ILE A 175 -6.67 -26.82 -1.45
N PHE A 176 -6.86 -25.67 -0.79
CA PHE A 176 -5.83 -24.64 -0.58
C PHE A 176 -4.62 -25.19 0.17
N PHE A 177 -4.86 -26.00 1.22
CA PHE A 177 -3.81 -26.60 2.05
C PHE A 177 -3.38 -28.00 1.60
N SER A 178 -3.94 -28.52 0.52
CA SER A 178 -3.58 -29.83 -0.01
C SER A 178 -2.10 -29.89 -0.41
N ASN A 179 -1.41 -30.96 -0.06
CA ASN A 179 -0.05 -31.23 -0.50
C ASN A 179 0.02 -31.89 -1.89
N ASN A 180 -1.10 -32.12 -2.52
CA ASN A 180 -1.18 -32.73 -3.85
C ASN A 180 -0.99 -31.67 -4.92
N ASN A 181 -0.01 -31.82 -5.77
CA ASN A 181 0.37 -31.12 -7.02
C ASN A 181 -0.06 -29.63 -7.26
N ASN A 182 -1.05 -29.11 -6.57
CA ASN A 182 -1.59 -27.75 -6.69
C ASN A 182 -1.67 -27.03 -5.35
N SER A 183 -0.68 -27.20 -4.46
CA SER A 183 -0.67 -26.57 -3.15
C SER A 183 -0.58 -25.05 -3.26
N CYS A 184 -1.71 -24.36 -3.13
CA CYS A 184 -1.74 -22.90 -3.01
C CYS A 184 -0.91 -22.42 -1.81
N ALA A 185 -0.94 -23.17 -0.72
CA ALA A 185 -0.21 -22.91 0.51
C ALA A 185 1.33 -22.97 0.35
N SER A 186 1.87 -23.49 -0.74
CA SER A 186 3.32 -23.45 -1.00
C SER A 186 3.82 -22.02 -1.29
N CYS A 187 2.96 -21.17 -1.86
CA CYS A 187 3.25 -19.76 -2.11
C CYS A 187 2.52 -18.84 -1.11
N HIS A 188 1.29 -19.21 -0.75
CA HIS A 188 0.46 -18.47 0.20
C HIS A 188 0.56 -19.10 1.59
N VAL A 189 1.74 -18.96 2.21
CA VAL A 189 2.04 -19.59 3.50
C VAL A 189 1.25 -18.91 4.62
N LEU A 190 0.58 -19.71 5.44
CA LEU A 190 0.17 -19.23 6.75
C LEU A 190 1.42 -19.05 7.60
N LYS A 191 1.58 -17.86 8.17
CA LYS A 191 2.64 -17.64 9.14
C LYS A 191 2.27 -18.41 10.41
N GLY A 192 3.02 -19.45 10.67
CA GLY A 192 3.05 -20.09 11.99
C GLY A 192 3.85 -19.28 12.96
#